data_3b786708ba3669f9e8cdf3049c2acf8b
#
_entry.id   3b786708ba3669f9e8cdf3049c2acf8b
#
_cell.length_a   1.000
_cell.length_b   1.000
_cell.length_c   1.000
_cell.angle_alpha   90.00
_cell.angle_beta   90.00
_cell.angle_gamma   90.00
#
_symmetry.space_group_name_H-M   'P 1'
#
loop_
_entity.id
_entity.type
_entity.pdbx_description
1 polymer ?
#
loop_
_entity_poly.entity_id
_entity_poly.type
_entity_poly.pdbx_seq_one_letter_code
_entity_poly.pdbx_strand_id
1 'polypeptide(L)'
;KKYEPLLLVPIGFGIIIANIPNSNLGVVPVDPSYSLIQIANEHGIINLLYYSLIKTGFLPPLIFMGIGALTDFGPMLKNLRLVFFGAAAQIGIFSVLIIASFLGFDNNEAAALAIIGGADGPTAIYTSIILAPHLLGPIAIAAYSYMALVPVIIPAVVRLLVSKKELLINMKKQDESSNNPDIKNLDIIKIIFPILVTIIVSIIVPSSTTLIGFLMFGNLLKEIGSSTIRLSKSVSDNILNSSTLFLGLTIGATMTPQAFLNFETIAIILGGLFAFIISIAGGIIAVKIYNLVNKKKINPLIGATGLSAVPMASRVANEIALKNDPSNHLMNYAMASNTVSYTHL
;
A
#
# COMPACT_ATOMS: atom_id res chain seq x y z
N LYS A 1 -5.98 -11.09 -16.15
CA LYS A 1 -7.20 -10.27 -15.93
C LYS A 1 -7.71 -10.27 -14.48
N LYS A 2 -7.18 -11.09 -13.58
CA LYS A 2 -7.57 -11.11 -12.15
C LYS A 2 -6.91 -10.04 -11.31
N TYR A 3 -5.71 -9.62 -11.69
CA TYR A 3 -4.90 -8.64 -10.99
C TYR A 3 -4.40 -7.66 -12.04
N GLU A 4 -4.88 -6.43 -12.00
CA GLU A 4 -4.53 -5.43 -13.01
C GLU A 4 -3.10 -4.94 -12.77
N PRO A 5 -2.16 -5.15 -13.70
CA PRO A 5 -0.78 -4.69 -13.58
C PRO A 5 -0.67 -3.20 -13.95
N LEU A 6 -1.56 -2.37 -13.40
CA LEU A 6 -1.72 -0.97 -13.76
C LEU A 6 -0.40 -0.19 -13.70
N LEU A 7 0.43 -0.48 -12.69
CA LEU A 7 1.72 0.19 -12.48
C LEU A 7 2.89 -0.49 -13.16
N LEU A 8 2.89 -1.81 -13.28
CA LEU A 8 4.03 -2.54 -13.85
C LEU A 8 4.24 -2.26 -15.34
N VAL A 9 3.14 -2.01 -16.08
CA VAL A 9 3.23 -1.70 -17.51
C VAL A 9 3.92 -0.36 -17.75
N PRO A 10 3.49 0.77 -17.14
CA PRO A 10 4.19 2.05 -17.32
C PRO A 10 5.61 2.02 -16.74
N ILE A 11 5.88 1.32 -15.62
CA ILE A 11 7.25 1.13 -15.12
C ILE A 11 8.10 0.39 -16.14
N GLY A 12 7.63 -0.75 -16.65
CA GLY A 12 8.36 -1.53 -17.66
C GLY A 12 8.63 -0.74 -18.93
N PHE A 13 7.65 0.04 -19.39
CA PHE A 13 7.84 0.92 -20.54
C PHE A 13 8.85 2.04 -20.24
N GLY A 14 8.80 2.64 -19.05
CA GLY A 14 9.77 3.62 -18.57
C GLY A 14 11.19 3.06 -18.58
N ILE A 15 11.39 1.83 -18.09
CA ILE A 15 12.69 1.13 -18.14
C ILE A 15 13.16 0.98 -19.58
N ILE A 16 12.30 0.53 -20.48
CA ILE A 16 12.67 0.33 -21.90
C ILE A 16 13.15 1.65 -22.51
N ILE A 17 12.38 2.72 -22.42
CA ILE A 17 12.74 4.00 -23.06
C ILE A 17 14.00 4.63 -22.46
N ALA A 18 14.23 4.46 -21.15
CA ALA A 18 15.44 4.98 -20.49
C ALA A 18 16.72 4.26 -20.94
N ASN A 19 16.60 3.02 -21.40
CA ASN A 19 17.72 2.18 -21.78
C ASN A 19 17.89 2.02 -23.29
N ILE A 20 17.11 2.73 -24.10
CA ILE A 20 17.35 2.82 -25.56
C ILE A 20 18.64 3.62 -25.78
N PRO A 21 19.63 3.09 -26.49
CA PRO A 21 20.87 3.83 -26.79
C PRO A 21 20.58 5.18 -27.44
N ASN A 22 21.23 6.23 -26.95
CA ASN A 22 21.11 7.60 -27.45
C ASN A 22 19.71 8.24 -27.33
N SER A 23 18.79 7.65 -26.54
CA SER A 23 17.43 8.21 -26.39
C SER A 23 17.38 9.49 -25.55
N ASN A 24 18.32 9.68 -24.62
CA ASN A 24 18.32 10.74 -23.61
C ASN A 24 17.01 10.82 -22.80
N LEU A 25 16.25 9.72 -22.73
CA LEU A 25 14.95 9.64 -22.04
C LEU A 25 15.06 9.11 -20.60
N GLY A 26 16.26 8.77 -20.14
CA GLY A 26 16.51 8.43 -18.73
C GLY A 26 16.41 9.68 -17.83
N VAL A 27 16.05 9.47 -16.58
CA VAL A 27 16.13 10.53 -15.57
C VAL A 27 17.60 10.75 -15.20
N VAL A 28 18.04 11.99 -15.30
CA VAL A 28 19.41 12.40 -14.98
C VAL A 28 19.42 13.38 -13.81
N PRO A 29 20.49 13.44 -13.01
CA PRO A 29 20.67 14.50 -12.03
C PRO A 29 20.74 15.86 -12.74
N VAL A 30 19.93 16.81 -12.26
CA VAL A 30 19.87 18.17 -12.79
C VAL A 30 20.30 19.15 -11.70
N ASP A 31 20.99 20.22 -12.10
CA ASP A 31 21.40 21.29 -11.21
C ASP A 31 20.16 21.89 -10.50
N PRO A 32 20.17 22.01 -9.17
CA PRO A 32 19.04 22.55 -8.41
C PRO A 32 18.65 23.98 -8.78
N SER A 33 19.52 24.74 -9.46
CA SER A 33 19.24 26.08 -9.94
C SER A 33 18.41 26.13 -11.22
N TYR A 34 18.25 25.01 -11.94
CA TYR A 34 17.49 24.96 -13.18
C TYR A 34 15.99 25.16 -12.94
N SER A 35 15.40 26.05 -13.74
CA SER A 35 13.94 26.14 -13.82
C SER A 35 13.35 24.92 -14.53
N LEU A 36 12.07 24.63 -14.29
CA LEU A 36 11.37 23.53 -14.96
C LEU A 36 11.39 23.67 -16.50
N ILE A 37 11.41 24.91 -17.01
CA ILE A 37 11.49 25.18 -18.46
C ILE A 37 12.88 24.79 -18.99
N GLN A 38 13.95 25.10 -18.26
CA GLN A 38 15.30 24.69 -18.63
C GLN A 38 15.43 23.17 -18.62
N ILE A 39 14.89 22.51 -17.58
CA ILE A 39 14.88 21.05 -17.51
C ILE A 39 14.17 20.44 -18.72
N ALA A 40 13.01 20.99 -19.11
CA ALA A 40 12.27 20.51 -20.26
C ALA A 40 13.07 20.65 -21.58
N ASN A 41 13.75 21.78 -21.75
CA ASN A 41 14.50 22.08 -22.99
C ASN A 41 15.81 21.30 -23.09
N GLU A 42 16.53 21.12 -21.99
CA GLU A 42 17.86 20.51 -22.00
C GLU A 42 17.81 19.00 -21.75
N HIS A 43 16.88 18.53 -20.92
CA HIS A 43 16.79 17.13 -20.48
C HIS A 43 15.50 16.43 -20.92
N GLY A 44 14.61 17.12 -21.60
CA GLY A 44 13.39 16.55 -22.19
C GLY A 44 12.23 16.31 -21.22
N ILE A 45 11.12 15.82 -21.80
CA ILE A 45 9.82 15.73 -21.12
C ILE A 45 9.82 14.76 -19.93
N ILE A 46 10.58 13.68 -19.96
CA ILE A 46 10.62 12.71 -18.86
C ILE A 46 11.25 13.33 -17.61
N ASN A 47 12.34 14.09 -17.78
CA ASN A 47 12.96 14.82 -16.68
C ASN A 47 12.02 15.91 -16.15
N LEU A 48 11.32 16.65 -17.04
CA LEU A 48 10.30 17.60 -16.61
C LEU A 48 9.24 16.91 -15.72
N LEU A 49 8.67 15.81 -16.16
CA LEU A 49 7.66 15.06 -15.39
C LEU A 49 8.23 14.56 -14.05
N TYR A 50 9.45 14.04 -14.05
CA TYR A 50 10.09 13.58 -12.84
C TYR A 50 10.27 14.71 -11.82
N TYR A 51 10.88 15.82 -12.23
CA TYR A 51 11.18 16.92 -11.31
C TYR A 51 9.93 17.70 -10.88
N SER A 52 8.91 17.80 -11.74
CA SER A 52 7.66 18.52 -11.40
C SER A 52 6.65 17.68 -10.62
N LEU A 53 6.57 16.37 -10.86
CA LEU A 53 5.50 15.54 -10.32
C LEU A 53 5.98 14.54 -9.26
N ILE A 54 7.20 13.98 -9.44
CA ILE A 54 7.72 12.98 -8.50
C ILE A 54 8.50 13.69 -7.39
N LYS A 55 9.56 14.43 -7.75
CA LYS A 55 10.45 15.05 -6.77
C LYS A 55 9.75 16.06 -5.87
N THR A 56 8.65 16.66 -6.32
CA THR A 56 7.81 17.54 -5.50
C THR A 56 6.89 16.76 -4.53
N GLY A 57 6.78 15.44 -4.68
CA GLY A 57 5.84 14.63 -3.89
C GLY A 57 4.37 14.83 -4.28
N PHE A 58 4.06 15.35 -5.48
CA PHE A 58 2.69 15.69 -5.89
C PHE A 58 1.82 14.47 -6.21
N LEU A 59 2.37 13.47 -6.90
CA LEU A 59 1.56 12.31 -7.35
C LEU A 59 1.09 11.38 -6.23
N PRO A 60 1.89 11.03 -5.20
CA PRO A 60 1.44 10.11 -4.16
C PRO A 60 0.15 10.54 -3.45
N PRO A 61 -0.04 11.81 -3.02
CA PRO A 61 -1.31 12.26 -2.45
C PRO A 61 -2.49 12.10 -3.40
N LEU A 62 -2.34 12.37 -4.70
CA LEU A 62 -3.41 12.17 -5.69
C LEU A 62 -3.79 10.70 -5.83
N ILE A 63 -2.82 9.79 -5.78
CA ILE A 63 -3.07 8.35 -5.77
C ILE A 63 -3.81 7.96 -4.51
N PHE A 64 -3.42 8.47 -3.34
CA PHE A 64 -4.12 8.24 -2.08
C PHE A 64 -5.56 8.73 -2.10
N MET A 65 -5.82 9.89 -2.70
CA MET A 65 -7.18 10.40 -2.91
C MET A 65 -8.03 9.43 -3.75
N GLY A 66 -7.45 8.89 -4.83
CA GLY A 66 -8.11 7.88 -5.66
C GLY A 66 -8.40 6.58 -4.89
N ILE A 67 -7.42 6.09 -4.13
CA ILE A 67 -7.58 4.92 -3.27
C ILE A 67 -8.66 5.16 -2.21
N GLY A 68 -8.69 6.34 -1.60
CA GLY A 68 -9.72 6.73 -0.64
C GLY A 68 -11.14 6.66 -1.22
N ALA A 69 -11.31 7.14 -2.46
CA ALA A 69 -12.58 7.07 -3.18
C ALA A 69 -13.00 5.63 -3.52
N LEU A 70 -12.06 4.69 -3.65
CA LEU A 70 -12.34 3.26 -3.83
C LEU A 70 -12.57 2.52 -2.52
N THR A 71 -12.02 3.00 -1.40
CA THR A 71 -12.01 2.28 -0.13
C THR A 71 -13.36 2.35 0.57
N ASP A 72 -13.82 1.21 1.11
CA ASP A 72 -14.98 1.14 2.01
C ASP A 72 -14.52 0.81 3.43
N PHE A 73 -14.60 1.78 4.32
CA PHE A 73 -14.28 1.61 5.74
C PHE A 73 -15.42 0.97 6.56
N GLY A 74 -16.60 0.75 5.97
CA GLY A 74 -17.73 0.12 6.65
C GLY A 74 -17.44 -1.21 7.32
N PRO A 75 -16.76 -2.18 6.65
CA PRO A 75 -16.36 -3.44 7.28
C PRO A 75 -15.45 -3.25 8.50
N MET A 76 -14.54 -2.27 8.46
CA MET A 76 -13.66 -1.92 9.57
C MET A 76 -14.46 -1.35 10.74
N LEU A 77 -15.32 -0.38 10.47
CA LEU A 77 -16.18 0.25 11.50
C LEU A 77 -17.12 -0.76 12.19
N LYS A 78 -17.60 -1.75 11.45
CA LYS A 78 -18.40 -2.85 12.01
C LYS A 78 -17.59 -3.84 12.85
N ASN A 79 -16.28 -3.96 12.63
CA ASN A 79 -15.44 -4.97 13.23
C ASN A 79 -14.12 -4.40 13.79
N LEU A 80 -14.21 -3.40 14.67
CA LEU A 80 -13.04 -2.69 15.23
C LEU A 80 -11.97 -3.61 15.82
N ARG A 81 -12.34 -4.78 16.37
CA ARG A 81 -11.38 -5.77 16.87
C ARG A 81 -10.41 -6.29 15.78
N LEU A 82 -10.82 -6.25 14.50
CA LEU A 82 -9.97 -6.70 13.39
C LEU A 82 -8.89 -5.68 13.03
N VAL A 83 -9.03 -4.44 13.49
CA VAL A 83 -8.04 -3.35 13.35
C VAL A 83 -6.69 -3.76 13.93
N PHE A 84 -6.68 -4.43 15.08
CA PHE A 84 -5.45 -4.89 15.73
C PHE A 84 -4.60 -5.82 14.86
N PHE A 85 -5.21 -6.59 13.97
CA PHE A 85 -4.48 -7.50 13.10
C PHE A 85 -3.85 -6.78 11.91
N GLY A 86 -4.43 -5.66 11.47
CA GLY A 86 -3.77 -4.73 10.56
C GLY A 86 -2.52 -4.12 11.19
N ALA A 87 -2.65 -3.62 12.43
CA ALA A 87 -1.51 -3.10 13.19
C ALA A 87 -0.41 -4.15 13.42
N ALA A 88 -0.78 -5.40 13.70
CA ALA A 88 0.18 -6.48 13.92
C ALA A 88 1.04 -6.80 12.67
N ALA A 89 0.52 -6.59 11.47
CA ALA A 89 1.29 -6.77 10.25
C ALA A 89 2.40 -5.72 10.09
N GLN A 90 2.34 -4.60 10.81
CA GLN A 90 3.40 -3.58 10.81
C GLN A 90 4.71 -4.07 11.47
N ILE A 91 4.70 -5.23 12.14
CA ILE A 91 5.93 -5.90 12.63
C ILE A 91 6.97 -6.02 11.51
N GLY A 92 6.56 -6.23 10.26
CA GLY A 92 7.46 -6.26 9.12
C GLY A 92 8.20 -4.95 8.90
N ILE A 93 7.53 -3.81 9.00
CA ILE A 93 8.12 -2.47 8.87
C ILE A 93 9.19 -2.28 9.94
N PHE A 94 8.85 -2.51 11.21
CA PHE A 94 9.81 -2.36 12.31
C PHE A 94 10.97 -3.35 12.23
N SER A 95 10.72 -4.59 11.75
CA SER A 95 11.79 -5.57 11.54
C SER A 95 12.81 -5.08 10.52
N VAL A 96 12.36 -4.48 9.41
CA VAL A 96 13.24 -3.92 8.38
C VAL A 96 13.99 -2.71 8.88
N LEU A 97 13.32 -1.82 9.62
CA LEU A 97 13.97 -0.67 10.25
C LEU A 97 15.17 -1.11 11.08
N ILE A 98 14.96 -2.12 11.94
CA ILE A 98 16.01 -2.67 12.80
C ILE A 98 17.12 -3.33 11.96
N ILE A 99 16.76 -4.19 10.99
CA ILE A 99 17.74 -4.90 10.16
C ILE A 99 18.55 -3.91 9.32
N ALA A 100 17.91 -2.92 8.69
CA ALA A 100 18.59 -1.91 7.87
C ALA A 100 19.59 -1.10 8.72
N SER A 101 19.19 -0.69 9.94
CA SER A 101 20.10 -0.01 10.87
C SER A 101 21.31 -0.89 11.24
N PHE A 102 21.14 -2.19 11.45
CA PHE A 102 22.25 -3.12 11.69
C PHE A 102 23.15 -3.35 10.46
N LEU A 103 22.61 -3.20 9.26
CA LEU A 103 23.37 -3.29 8.01
C LEU A 103 24.15 -2.00 7.69
N GLY A 104 24.02 -0.95 8.51
CA GLY A 104 24.77 0.28 8.37
C GLY A 104 24.08 1.37 7.54
N PHE A 105 22.81 1.21 7.19
CA PHE A 105 22.00 2.30 6.64
C PHE A 105 21.77 3.37 7.71
N ASP A 106 21.72 4.62 7.29
CA ASP A 106 21.37 5.69 8.22
C ASP A 106 19.88 5.61 8.64
N ASN A 107 19.48 6.38 9.66
CA ASN A 107 18.12 6.31 10.18
C ASN A 107 17.05 6.69 9.14
N ASN A 108 17.36 7.64 8.25
CA ASN A 108 16.43 8.09 7.22
C ASN A 108 16.29 7.03 6.11
N GLU A 109 17.42 6.46 5.69
CA GLU A 109 17.45 5.35 4.74
C GLU A 109 16.73 4.13 5.28
N ALA A 110 17.02 3.75 6.53
CA ALA A 110 16.38 2.62 7.20
C ALA A 110 14.86 2.81 7.33
N ALA A 111 14.40 4.03 7.63
CA ALA A 111 12.99 4.36 7.68
C ALA A 111 12.33 4.29 6.29
N ALA A 112 12.99 4.82 5.25
CA ALA A 112 12.49 4.74 3.88
C ALA A 112 12.39 3.28 3.37
N LEU A 113 13.38 2.44 3.72
CA LEU A 113 13.38 1.00 3.40
C LEU A 113 12.30 0.24 4.16
N ALA A 114 12.08 0.58 5.41
CA ALA A 114 11.12 -0.09 6.28
C ALA A 114 9.69 -0.05 5.73
N ILE A 115 9.28 1.06 5.11
CA ILE A 115 7.94 1.25 4.54
C ILE A 115 7.62 0.21 3.45
N ILE A 116 8.63 -0.36 2.79
CA ILE A 116 8.42 -1.46 1.81
C ILE A 116 7.67 -2.63 2.45
N GLY A 117 7.92 -2.92 3.73
CA GLY A 117 7.26 -3.98 4.49
C GLY A 117 5.74 -3.80 4.62
N GLY A 118 5.25 -2.57 4.51
CA GLY A 118 3.82 -2.25 4.52
C GLY A 118 3.10 -2.57 3.20
N ALA A 119 3.84 -2.85 2.13
CA ALA A 119 3.32 -3.07 0.78
C ALA A 119 2.47 -1.91 0.25
N ASP A 120 2.90 -0.68 0.53
CA ASP A 120 2.26 0.55 0.05
C ASP A 120 3.23 1.35 -0.83
N GLY A 121 3.05 1.21 -2.14
CA GLY A 121 3.90 1.86 -3.14
C GLY A 121 3.90 3.38 -3.04
N PRO A 122 2.75 4.06 -3.03
CA PRO A 122 2.68 5.52 -2.91
C PRO A 122 3.34 6.06 -1.64
N THR A 123 3.13 5.42 -0.48
CA THR A 123 3.79 5.81 0.78
C THR A 123 5.29 5.60 0.71
N ALA A 124 5.74 4.47 0.15
CA ALA A 124 7.16 4.18 -0.02
C ALA A 124 7.86 5.25 -0.88
N ILE A 125 7.21 5.69 -1.97
CA ILE A 125 7.71 6.78 -2.81
C ILE A 125 7.75 8.10 -2.03
N TYR A 126 6.64 8.47 -1.39
CA TYR A 126 6.54 9.74 -0.66
C TYR A 126 7.60 9.82 0.45
N THR A 127 7.74 8.76 1.23
CA THR A 127 8.73 8.67 2.31
C THR A 127 10.16 8.74 1.75
N SER A 128 10.44 8.04 0.64
CA SER A 128 11.76 8.06 0.02
C SER A 128 12.12 9.43 -0.54
N ILE A 129 11.18 10.18 -1.11
CA ILE A 129 11.42 11.54 -1.60
C ILE A 129 11.90 12.44 -0.45
N ILE A 130 11.34 12.26 0.75
CA ILE A 130 11.64 13.10 1.92
C ILE A 130 12.90 12.64 2.65
N LEU A 131 13.04 11.33 2.89
CA LEU A 131 14.06 10.77 3.77
C LEU A 131 15.31 10.28 3.05
N ALA A 132 15.16 9.66 1.86
CA ALA A 132 16.25 9.05 1.11
C ALA A 132 16.04 9.18 -0.41
N PRO A 133 16.14 10.41 -0.96
CA PRO A 133 15.84 10.66 -2.39
C PRO A 133 16.72 9.85 -3.36
N HIS A 134 17.94 9.51 -2.96
CA HIS A 134 18.87 8.70 -3.76
C HIS A 134 18.43 7.23 -3.87
N LEU A 135 17.65 6.72 -2.90
CA LEU A 135 17.10 5.35 -2.91
C LEU A 135 15.69 5.26 -3.55
N LEU A 136 15.14 6.37 -4.03
CA LEU A 136 13.77 6.44 -4.55
C LEU A 136 13.50 5.39 -5.64
N GLY A 137 14.38 5.25 -6.63
CA GLY A 137 14.24 4.28 -7.71
C GLY A 137 14.18 2.83 -7.20
N PRO A 138 15.23 2.34 -6.51
CA PRO A 138 15.23 1.00 -5.92
C PRO A 138 14.05 0.70 -5.00
N ILE A 139 13.68 1.62 -4.11
CA ILE A 139 12.55 1.46 -3.19
C ILE A 139 11.23 1.37 -3.93
N ALA A 140 11.00 2.23 -4.92
CA ALA A 140 9.78 2.20 -5.71
C ALA A 140 9.60 0.87 -6.45
N ILE A 141 10.69 0.35 -7.07
CA ILE A 141 10.64 -0.96 -7.74
C ILE A 141 10.31 -2.06 -6.75
N ALA A 142 11.03 -2.11 -5.64
CA ALA A 142 10.81 -3.13 -4.61
C ALA A 142 9.35 -3.10 -4.16
N ALA A 143 8.83 -1.94 -3.74
CA ALA A 143 7.47 -1.79 -3.24
C ALA A 143 6.41 -2.24 -4.25
N TYR A 144 6.50 -1.79 -5.51
CA TYR A 144 5.50 -2.15 -6.53
C TYR A 144 5.65 -3.59 -7.04
N SER A 145 6.88 -4.11 -7.12
CA SER A 145 7.10 -5.52 -7.47
C SER A 145 6.47 -6.45 -6.44
N TYR A 146 6.58 -6.12 -5.14
CA TYR A 146 5.97 -6.95 -4.09
C TYR A 146 4.46 -6.80 -4.04
N MET A 147 3.90 -5.63 -4.30
CA MET A 147 2.46 -5.48 -4.50
C MET A 147 1.95 -6.43 -5.60
N ALA A 148 2.66 -6.52 -6.73
CA ALA A 148 2.30 -7.45 -7.81
C ALA A 148 2.46 -8.92 -7.42
N LEU A 149 3.38 -9.24 -6.50
CA LEU A 149 3.63 -10.60 -6.00
C LEU A 149 2.74 -11.02 -4.83
N VAL A 150 1.89 -10.15 -4.29
CA VAL A 150 0.89 -10.46 -3.24
C VAL A 150 0.15 -11.79 -3.51
N PRO A 151 -0.38 -12.03 -4.74
CA PRO A 151 -1.10 -13.28 -5.03
C PRO A 151 -0.24 -14.54 -4.98
N VAL A 152 1.06 -14.42 -5.00
CA VAL A 152 2.02 -15.53 -4.92
C VAL A 152 2.55 -15.70 -3.50
N ILE A 153 2.91 -14.59 -2.85
CA ILE A 153 3.56 -14.61 -1.53
C ILE A 153 2.57 -14.96 -0.43
N ILE A 154 1.37 -14.35 -0.40
CA ILE A 154 0.36 -14.67 0.63
C ILE A 154 0.02 -16.17 0.65
N PRO A 155 -0.31 -16.84 -0.47
CA PRO A 155 -0.57 -18.28 -0.45
C PRO A 155 0.63 -19.12 0.01
N ALA A 156 1.85 -18.71 -0.32
CA ALA A 156 3.07 -19.41 0.11
C ALA A 156 3.24 -19.35 1.64
N VAL A 157 3.14 -18.15 2.24
CA VAL A 157 3.26 -17.96 3.68
C VAL A 157 2.09 -18.64 4.43
N VAL A 158 0.88 -18.55 3.90
CA VAL A 158 -0.31 -19.22 4.47
C VAL A 158 -0.12 -20.73 4.51
N ARG A 159 0.41 -21.34 3.45
CA ARG A 159 0.67 -22.80 3.44
C ARG A 159 1.67 -23.24 4.51
N LEU A 160 2.63 -22.38 4.85
CA LEU A 160 3.63 -22.67 5.86
C LEU A 160 3.07 -22.51 7.29
N LEU A 161 2.22 -21.49 7.49
CA LEU A 161 1.83 -21.08 8.85
C LEU A 161 0.41 -21.46 9.25
N VAL A 162 -0.50 -21.75 8.31
CA VAL A 162 -1.92 -21.97 8.62
C VAL A 162 -2.32 -23.42 8.34
N SER A 163 -2.88 -24.08 9.33
CA SER A 163 -3.38 -25.45 9.20
C SER A 163 -4.71 -25.49 8.42
N LYS A 164 -5.03 -26.64 7.82
CA LYS A 164 -6.32 -26.85 7.12
C LYS A 164 -7.53 -26.61 8.04
N LYS A 165 -7.42 -26.96 9.33
CA LYS A 165 -8.50 -26.74 10.31
C LYS A 165 -8.75 -25.26 10.57
N GLU A 166 -7.68 -24.45 10.60
CA GLU A 166 -7.79 -22.99 10.79
C GLU A 166 -8.38 -22.30 9.55
N LEU A 167 -8.11 -22.79 8.35
CA LEU A 167 -8.69 -22.26 7.10
C LEU A 167 -10.22 -22.43 7.04
N LEU A 168 -10.77 -23.44 7.74
CA LEU A 168 -12.20 -23.70 7.83
C LEU A 168 -12.94 -22.82 8.85
N ILE A 169 -12.25 -21.96 9.62
CA ILE A 169 -12.90 -21.01 10.51
C ILE A 169 -13.76 -20.04 9.70
N ASN A 170 -15.08 -20.18 9.83
CA ASN A 170 -16.05 -19.39 9.08
C ASN A 170 -16.59 -18.23 9.91
N MET A 171 -16.13 -17.02 9.62
CA MET A 171 -16.47 -15.81 10.35
C MET A 171 -17.96 -15.44 10.19
N LYS A 172 -18.51 -15.64 9.00
CA LYS A 172 -19.91 -15.32 8.71
C LYS A 172 -20.86 -16.15 9.55
N LYS A 173 -20.65 -17.49 9.62
CA LYS A 173 -21.46 -18.38 10.47
C LYS A 173 -21.38 -18.02 11.94
N GLN A 174 -20.22 -17.54 12.41
CA GLN A 174 -20.04 -17.08 13.78
C GLN A 174 -20.81 -15.78 14.08
N ASP A 175 -20.87 -14.86 13.12
CA ASP A 175 -21.61 -13.61 13.29
C ASP A 175 -23.13 -13.80 13.17
N GLU A 176 -23.60 -14.66 12.30
CA GLU A 176 -25.01 -15.07 12.21
C GLU A 176 -25.52 -15.73 13.51
N SER A 177 -24.63 -16.45 14.22
CA SER A 177 -24.96 -17.06 15.52
C SER A 177 -24.88 -16.09 16.71
N SER A 178 -24.25 -14.93 16.53
CA SER A 178 -24.17 -13.89 17.55
C SER A 178 -25.05 -12.72 17.11
N ASN A 179 -26.13 -12.46 17.84
CA ASN A 179 -26.99 -11.27 17.67
C ASN A 179 -26.17 -9.97 17.87
N ASN A 180 -25.27 -9.65 16.97
CA ASN A 180 -24.62 -8.35 16.97
C ASN A 180 -25.61 -7.33 16.42
N PRO A 181 -26.02 -6.32 17.19
CA PRO A 181 -26.90 -5.27 16.67
C PRO A 181 -26.19 -4.53 15.53
N ASP A 182 -26.91 -4.32 14.43
CA ASP A 182 -26.45 -3.41 13.39
C ASP A 182 -26.14 -2.04 13.97
N ILE A 183 -25.03 -1.45 13.58
CA ILE A 183 -24.64 -0.10 14.04
C ILE A 183 -25.68 0.88 13.49
N LYS A 184 -26.45 1.46 14.39
CA LYS A 184 -27.41 2.51 14.02
C LYS A 184 -26.65 3.68 13.39
N ASN A 185 -27.19 4.24 12.30
CA ASN A 185 -26.65 5.40 11.59
C ASN A 185 -25.23 5.19 11.01
N LEU A 186 -24.91 3.99 10.53
CA LEU A 186 -23.60 3.68 9.94
C LEU A 186 -23.21 4.67 8.81
N ASP A 187 -24.20 5.12 8.01
CA ASP A 187 -23.96 6.06 6.91
C ASP A 187 -23.46 7.42 7.41
N ILE A 188 -24.02 7.92 8.52
CA ILE A 188 -23.53 9.16 9.16
C ILE A 188 -22.13 8.96 9.72
N ILE A 189 -21.86 7.82 10.36
CA ILE A 189 -20.55 7.50 10.90
C ILE A 189 -19.51 7.44 9.77
N LYS A 190 -19.83 6.87 8.61
CA LYS A 190 -18.96 6.81 7.44
C LYS A 190 -18.61 8.19 6.88
N ILE A 191 -19.50 9.17 6.98
CA ILE A 191 -19.23 10.56 6.55
C ILE A 191 -18.36 11.29 7.60
N ILE A 192 -18.61 11.09 8.89
CA ILE A 192 -17.87 11.75 9.96
C ILE A 192 -16.47 11.16 10.10
N PHE A 193 -16.32 9.85 9.91
CA PHE A 193 -15.07 9.10 10.09
C PHE A 193 -13.85 9.71 9.36
N PRO A 194 -13.90 10.00 8.05
CA PRO A 194 -12.74 10.55 7.35
C PRO A 194 -12.35 11.95 7.87
N ILE A 195 -13.31 12.76 8.30
CA ILE A 195 -13.06 14.07 8.89
C ILE A 195 -12.33 13.91 10.23
N LEU A 196 -12.84 13.07 11.11
CA LEU A 196 -12.24 12.81 12.42
C LEU A 196 -10.83 12.23 12.30
N VAL A 197 -10.63 11.24 11.42
CA VAL A 197 -9.30 10.63 11.21
C VAL A 197 -8.32 11.68 10.71
N THR A 198 -8.71 12.51 9.75
CA THR A 198 -7.84 13.59 9.25
C THR A 198 -7.41 14.52 10.38
N ILE A 199 -8.34 14.97 11.21
CA ILE A 199 -8.04 15.90 12.32
C ILE A 199 -7.12 15.23 13.34
N ILE A 200 -7.47 14.02 13.80
CA ILE A 200 -6.72 13.32 14.85
C ILE A 200 -5.29 13.00 14.36
N VAL A 201 -5.15 12.44 13.18
CA VAL A 201 -3.85 12.07 12.62
C VAL A 201 -2.99 13.31 12.37
N SER A 202 -3.57 14.40 11.86
CA SER A 202 -2.84 15.65 11.62
C SER A 202 -2.30 16.29 12.92
N ILE A 203 -3.00 16.10 14.03
CA ILE A 203 -2.54 16.59 15.35
C ILE A 203 -1.40 15.70 15.89
N ILE A 204 -1.51 14.37 15.76
CA ILE A 204 -0.55 13.42 16.33
C ILE A 204 0.71 13.32 15.46
N VAL A 205 0.53 13.24 14.12
CA VAL A 205 1.62 13.07 13.15
C VAL A 205 1.46 14.08 12.02
N PRO A 206 1.89 15.34 12.20
CA PRO A 206 1.70 16.40 11.19
C PRO A 206 2.28 16.07 9.81
N SER A 207 3.39 15.33 9.76
CA SER A 207 4.04 14.92 8.50
C SER A 207 3.18 14.00 7.62
N SER A 208 2.26 13.24 8.20
CA SER A 208 1.35 12.34 7.46
C SER A 208 0.09 13.04 6.95
N THR A 209 -0.16 14.30 7.34
CA THR A 209 -1.38 15.05 7.00
C THR A 209 -1.67 15.06 5.51
N THR A 210 -0.65 15.22 4.69
CA THR A 210 -0.82 15.28 3.23
C THR A 210 -1.38 13.96 2.70
N LEU A 211 -0.78 12.81 3.04
CA LEU A 211 -1.21 11.51 2.54
C LEU A 211 -2.58 11.11 3.10
N ILE A 212 -2.71 11.16 4.43
CA ILE A 212 -3.95 10.76 5.10
C ILE A 212 -5.10 11.73 4.79
N GLY A 213 -4.82 13.04 4.72
CA GLY A 213 -5.82 14.04 4.35
C GLY A 213 -6.39 13.79 2.95
N PHE A 214 -5.55 13.51 1.96
CA PHE A 214 -6.01 13.19 0.61
C PHE A 214 -6.75 11.85 0.55
N LEU A 215 -6.28 10.81 1.25
CA LEU A 215 -6.98 9.53 1.38
C LEU A 215 -8.40 9.74 1.93
N MET A 216 -8.49 10.44 3.04
CA MET A 216 -9.76 10.70 3.73
C MET A 216 -10.68 11.64 2.94
N PHE A 217 -10.10 12.61 2.21
CA PHE A 217 -10.88 13.46 1.30
C PHE A 217 -11.50 12.65 0.16
N GLY A 218 -10.74 11.74 -0.47
CA GLY A 218 -11.28 10.83 -1.48
C GLY A 218 -12.41 9.96 -0.92
N ASN A 219 -12.24 9.42 0.30
CA ASN A 219 -13.25 8.63 0.97
C ASN A 219 -14.50 9.47 1.31
N LEU A 220 -14.32 10.68 1.79
CA LEU A 220 -15.45 11.61 2.07
C LEU A 220 -16.28 11.86 0.81
N LEU A 221 -15.65 12.10 -0.34
CA LEU A 221 -16.34 12.28 -1.63
C LEU A 221 -17.20 11.06 -1.99
N LYS A 222 -16.76 9.86 -1.65
CA LYS A 222 -17.53 8.63 -1.85
C LYS A 222 -18.70 8.52 -0.90
N GLU A 223 -18.48 8.75 0.39
CA GLU A 223 -19.49 8.50 1.44
C GLU A 223 -20.59 9.56 1.50
N ILE A 224 -20.36 10.79 0.99
CA ILE A 224 -21.44 11.79 0.78
C ILE A 224 -22.48 11.29 -0.24
N GLY A 225 -22.09 10.41 -1.16
CA GLY A 225 -23.02 9.68 -2.02
C GLY A 225 -23.46 10.44 -3.27
N SER A 226 -24.76 10.51 -3.52
CA SER A 226 -25.32 11.00 -4.81
C SER A 226 -24.88 12.40 -5.22
N SER A 227 -24.68 13.29 -4.27
CA SER A 227 -24.28 14.68 -4.52
C SER A 227 -22.84 14.82 -5.05
N THR A 228 -21.97 13.88 -4.72
CA THR A 228 -20.54 13.88 -5.06
C THR A 228 -20.10 12.74 -5.98
N ILE A 229 -21.03 11.91 -6.44
CA ILE A 229 -20.73 10.69 -7.22
C ILE A 229 -19.88 10.96 -8.46
N ARG A 230 -20.08 12.09 -9.14
CA ARG A 230 -19.31 12.48 -10.31
C ARG A 230 -17.85 12.81 -9.95
N LEU A 231 -17.64 13.51 -8.83
CA LEU A 231 -16.30 13.82 -8.32
C LEU A 231 -15.60 12.55 -7.84
N SER A 232 -16.30 11.72 -7.05
CA SER A 232 -15.77 10.45 -6.58
C SER A 232 -15.32 9.56 -7.75
N LYS A 233 -16.14 9.42 -8.80
CA LYS A 233 -15.75 8.71 -10.03
C LYS A 233 -14.56 9.32 -10.75
N SER A 234 -14.50 10.64 -10.88
CA SER A 234 -13.37 11.32 -11.52
C SER A 234 -12.06 11.08 -10.76
N VAL A 235 -12.13 11.06 -9.43
CA VAL A 235 -10.98 10.81 -8.56
C VAL A 235 -10.54 9.36 -8.62
N SER A 236 -11.48 8.41 -8.52
CA SER A 236 -11.17 6.97 -8.51
C SER A 236 -10.72 6.42 -9.87
N ASP A 237 -11.17 7.00 -10.96
CA ASP A 237 -10.87 6.53 -12.31
C ASP A 237 -9.81 7.42 -12.97
N ASN A 238 -10.15 8.69 -13.26
CA ASN A 238 -9.30 9.52 -14.10
C ASN A 238 -8.02 9.98 -13.37
N ILE A 239 -8.16 10.56 -12.16
CA ILE A 239 -7.02 11.10 -11.42
C ILE A 239 -6.10 9.96 -10.97
N LEU A 240 -6.66 8.90 -10.39
CA LEU A 240 -5.88 7.74 -9.95
C LEU A 240 -5.10 7.13 -11.11
N ASN A 241 -5.76 6.83 -12.24
CA ASN A 241 -5.12 6.18 -13.37
C ASN A 241 -4.06 7.07 -14.02
N SER A 242 -4.34 8.36 -14.21
CA SER A 242 -3.36 9.30 -14.77
C SER A 242 -2.14 9.46 -13.86
N SER A 243 -2.37 9.63 -12.55
CA SER A 243 -1.28 9.74 -11.58
C SER A 243 -0.43 8.47 -11.53
N THR A 244 -1.06 7.30 -11.57
CA THR A 244 -0.41 5.99 -11.61
C THR A 244 0.43 5.81 -12.88
N LEU A 245 -0.09 6.24 -14.03
CA LEU A 245 0.60 6.16 -15.31
C LEU A 245 1.86 7.03 -15.32
N PHE A 246 1.75 8.30 -14.94
CA PHE A 246 2.89 9.21 -14.90
C PHE A 246 3.93 8.79 -13.85
N LEU A 247 3.47 8.34 -12.69
CA LEU A 247 4.36 7.83 -11.64
C LEU A 247 5.13 6.60 -12.13
N GLY A 248 4.45 5.62 -12.69
CA GLY A 248 5.09 4.41 -13.19
C GLY A 248 6.09 4.70 -14.31
N LEU A 249 5.72 5.51 -15.30
CA LEU A 249 6.58 5.88 -16.42
C LEU A 249 7.86 6.58 -15.95
N THR A 250 7.74 7.57 -15.08
CA THR A 250 8.86 8.35 -14.59
C THR A 250 9.75 7.56 -13.65
N ILE A 251 9.20 6.74 -12.75
CA ILE A 251 9.97 5.83 -11.91
C ILE A 251 10.71 4.81 -12.77
N GLY A 252 10.06 4.20 -13.77
CA GLY A 252 10.74 3.31 -14.72
C GLY A 252 11.93 3.99 -15.39
N ALA A 253 11.79 5.26 -15.74
CA ALA A 253 12.85 6.02 -16.40
C ALA A 253 14.05 6.38 -15.48
N THR A 254 13.94 6.20 -14.17
CA THR A 254 15.10 6.30 -13.26
C THR A 254 16.01 5.08 -13.30
N MET A 255 15.57 3.98 -13.94
CA MET A 255 16.23 2.68 -13.88
C MET A 255 17.21 2.50 -15.04
N THR A 256 18.33 3.18 -14.95
CA THR A 256 19.48 2.93 -15.80
C THR A 256 20.31 1.76 -15.23
N PRO A 257 21.15 1.08 -16.04
CA PRO A 257 21.99 -0.01 -15.54
C PRO A 257 22.88 0.41 -14.37
N GLN A 258 23.37 1.65 -14.39
CA GLN A 258 24.24 2.21 -13.35
C GLN A 258 23.50 2.41 -12.03
N ALA A 259 22.23 2.83 -12.09
CA ALA A 259 21.41 3.04 -10.91
C ALA A 259 20.85 1.73 -10.32
N PHE A 260 20.65 0.71 -11.17
CA PHE A 260 19.96 -0.52 -10.77
C PHE A 260 20.88 -1.69 -10.42
N LEU A 261 22.00 -1.86 -11.15
CA LEU A 261 22.91 -3.00 -10.99
C LEU A 261 24.02 -2.69 -9.97
N ASN A 262 23.64 -2.33 -8.76
CA ASN A 262 24.56 -2.15 -7.64
C ASN A 262 24.14 -3.01 -6.44
N PHE A 263 25.09 -3.25 -5.53
CA PHE A 263 24.85 -4.09 -4.34
C PHE A 263 23.74 -3.55 -3.45
N GLU A 264 23.64 -2.24 -3.30
CA GLU A 264 22.64 -1.56 -2.48
C GLU A 264 21.22 -1.83 -3.00
N THR A 265 20.99 -1.66 -4.30
CA THR A 265 19.68 -1.97 -4.93
C THR A 265 19.29 -3.44 -4.76
N ILE A 266 20.25 -4.37 -4.92
CA ILE A 266 19.97 -5.79 -4.72
C ILE A 266 19.62 -6.07 -3.26
N ALA A 267 20.34 -5.45 -2.31
CA ALA A 267 20.07 -5.58 -0.88
C ALA A 267 18.68 -5.03 -0.52
N ILE A 268 18.28 -3.90 -1.10
CA ILE A 268 16.95 -3.29 -0.93
C ILE A 268 15.85 -4.24 -1.45
N ILE A 269 16.05 -4.80 -2.64
CA ILE A 269 15.10 -5.75 -3.23
C ILE A 269 14.96 -6.99 -2.35
N LEU A 270 16.05 -7.63 -1.96
CA LEU A 270 15.97 -8.82 -1.11
C LEU A 270 15.44 -8.52 0.29
N GLY A 271 15.89 -7.43 0.91
CA GLY A 271 15.42 -6.97 2.22
C GLY A 271 13.93 -6.69 2.22
N GLY A 272 13.41 -6.02 1.19
CA GLY A 272 11.99 -5.74 1.02
C GLY A 272 11.14 -7.02 0.87
N LEU A 273 11.65 -8.06 0.18
CA LEU A 273 10.97 -9.35 0.11
C LEU A 273 10.85 -10.01 1.49
N PHE A 274 11.92 -10.01 2.27
CA PHE A 274 11.90 -10.50 3.65
C PHE A 274 10.94 -9.71 4.52
N ALA A 275 10.94 -8.38 4.42
CA ALA A 275 10.01 -7.51 5.10
C ALA A 275 8.56 -7.91 4.87
N PHE A 276 8.23 -8.09 3.60
CA PHE A 276 6.90 -8.45 3.17
C PHE A 276 6.44 -9.81 3.72
N ILE A 277 7.33 -10.81 3.68
CA ILE A 277 7.07 -12.14 4.26
C ILE A 277 6.87 -12.04 5.78
N ILE A 278 7.71 -11.26 6.48
CA ILE A 278 7.62 -11.06 7.94
C ILE A 278 6.31 -10.34 8.30
N SER A 279 5.88 -9.34 7.53
CA SER A 279 4.60 -8.66 7.74
C SER A 279 3.41 -9.62 7.67
N ILE A 280 3.35 -10.45 6.63
CA ILE A 280 2.29 -11.45 6.48
C ILE A 280 2.33 -12.46 7.61
N ALA A 281 3.52 -12.97 7.94
CA ALA A 281 3.71 -13.93 9.01
C ALA A 281 3.33 -13.35 10.38
N GLY A 282 3.74 -12.12 10.67
CA GLY A 282 3.42 -11.39 11.89
C GLY A 282 1.92 -11.22 12.10
N GLY A 283 1.20 -10.81 11.08
CA GLY A 283 -0.26 -10.73 11.13
C GLY A 283 -0.94 -12.07 11.36
N ILE A 284 -0.50 -13.13 10.67
CA ILE A 284 -1.01 -14.51 10.90
C ILE A 284 -0.74 -14.97 12.33
N ILE A 285 0.47 -14.79 12.82
CA ILE A 285 0.87 -15.20 14.17
C ILE A 285 0.06 -14.45 15.24
N ALA A 286 -0.16 -13.14 15.04
CA ALA A 286 -0.98 -12.36 15.96
C ALA A 286 -2.42 -12.91 16.08
N VAL A 287 -3.04 -13.28 14.95
CA VAL A 287 -4.36 -13.94 14.97
C VAL A 287 -4.29 -15.30 15.68
N LYS A 288 -3.24 -16.09 15.45
CA LYS A 288 -3.09 -17.37 16.13
C LYS A 288 -2.94 -17.21 17.64
N ILE A 289 -2.14 -16.24 18.10
CA ILE A 289 -2.01 -15.92 19.53
C ILE A 289 -3.37 -15.49 20.10
N TYR A 290 -4.08 -14.61 19.41
CA TYR A 290 -5.44 -14.23 19.81
C TYR A 290 -6.36 -15.44 19.95
N ASN A 291 -6.28 -16.39 19.03
CA ASN A 291 -7.09 -17.62 19.04
C ASN A 291 -6.74 -18.60 20.17
N LEU A 292 -5.56 -18.51 20.78
CA LEU A 292 -5.21 -19.32 21.96
C LEU A 292 -6.00 -18.87 23.18
N VAL A 293 -6.23 -17.56 23.33
CA VAL A 293 -6.86 -16.97 24.51
C VAL A 293 -8.38 -16.87 24.36
N ASN A 294 -8.87 -16.65 23.14
CA ASN A 294 -10.27 -16.31 22.90
C ASN A 294 -11.09 -17.52 22.40
N LYS A 295 -12.33 -17.64 22.93
CA LYS A 295 -13.28 -18.69 22.51
C LYS A 295 -13.83 -18.44 21.09
N LYS A 296 -14.10 -17.16 20.74
CA LYS A 296 -14.54 -16.77 19.39
C LYS A 296 -13.32 -16.61 18.48
N LYS A 297 -13.01 -17.67 17.72
CA LYS A 297 -11.81 -17.76 16.89
C LYS A 297 -11.95 -16.93 15.62
N ILE A 298 -10.84 -16.35 15.17
CA ILE A 298 -10.71 -15.58 13.94
C ILE A 298 -9.92 -16.40 12.92
N ASN A 299 -10.32 -16.36 11.66
CA ASN A 299 -9.58 -17.02 10.59
C ASN A 299 -8.21 -16.34 10.41
N PRO A 300 -7.08 -17.07 10.48
CA PRO A 300 -5.74 -16.49 10.36
C PRO A 300 -5.46 -15.77 9.05
N LEU A 301 -6.24 -16.05 8.00
CA LEU A 301 -6.17 -15.30 6.73
C LEU A 301 -6.42 -13.80 6.91
N ILE A 302 -7.16 -13.39 7.94
CA ILE A 302 -7.40 -11.97 8.25
C ILE A 302 -6.09 -11.28 8.65
N GLY A 303 -5.24 -11.97 9.43
CA GLY A 303 -3.92 -11.45 9.77
C GLY A 303 -3.00 -11.28 8.55
N ALA A 304 -3.12 -12.18 7.57
CA ALA A 304 -2.35 -12.08 6.32
C ALA A 304 -2.74 -10.86 5.45
N THR A 305 -3.85 -10.19 5.76
CA THR A 305 -4.35 -9.04 4.99
C THR A 305 -4.06 -7.69 5.63
N GLY A 306 -3.29 -7.65 6.72
CA GLY A 306 -2.88 -6.39 7.38
C GLY A 306 -1.89 -5.53 6.60
N LEU A 307 -1.72 -5.79 5.30
CA LEU A 307 -0.86 -5.05 4.38
C LEU A 307 -1.65 -3.95 3.67
N SER A 308 -0.97 -2.89 3.26
CA SER A 308 -1.60 -1.77 2.53
C SER A 308 -1.95 -2.08 1.07
N ALA A 309 -1.73 -3.30 0.58
CA ALA A 309 -2.15 -3.76 -0.74
C ALA A 309 -3.69 -3.97 -0.82
N VAL A 310 -4.45 -2.90 -0.64
CA VAL A 310 -5.92 -2.89 -0.64
C VAL A 310 -6.45 -2.71 -2.07
N PRO A 311 -7.44 -3.46 -2.52
CA PRO A 311 -8.10 -4.61 -1.89
C PRO A 311 -7.47 -5.97 -2.26
N MET A 312 -6.26 -6.00 -2.81
CA MET A 312 -5.65 -7.20 -3.40
C MET A 312 -5.42 -8.29 -2.36
N ALA A 313 -4.84 -7.95 -1.20
CA ALA A 313 -4.60 -8.91 -0.13
C ALA A 313 -5.91 -9.56 0.36
N SER A 314 -6.97 -8.78 0.53
CA SER A 314 -8.29 -9.26 0.92
C SER A 314 -8.92 -10.20 -0.11
N ARG A 315 -8.75 -9.92 -1.42
CA ARG A 315 -9.22 -10.80 -2.49
C ARG A 315 -8.48 -12.14 -2.46
N VAL A 316 -7.17 -12.12 -2.29
CA VAL A 316 -6.36 -13.35 -2.19
C VAL A 316 -6.77 -14.20 -0.99
N ALA A 317 -6.93 -13.57 0.18
CA ALA A 317 -7.38 -14.26 1.38
C ALA A 317 -8.77 -14.89 1.19
N ASN A 318 -9.71 -14.15 0.60
CA ASN A 318 -11.05 -14.65 0.30
C ASN A 318 -11.02 -15.82 -0.71
N GLU A 319 -10.18 -15.77 -1.74
CA GLU A 319 -10.01 -16.88 -2.68
C GLU A 319 -9.46 -18.14 -2.00
N ILE A 320 -8.50 -17.99 -1.09
CA ILE A 320 -7.95 -19.11 -0.32
C ILE A 320 -9.05 -19.72 0.56
N ALA A 321 -9.84 -18.90 1.24
CA ALA A 321 -10.95 -19.37 2.07
C ALA A 321 -12.00 -20.14 1.25
N LEU A 322 -12.47 -19.58 0.14
CA LEU A 322 -13.46 -20.20 -0.75
C LEU A 322 -12.98 -21.50 -1.38
N LYS A 323 -11.68 -21.65 -1.64
CA LYS A 323 -11.10 -22.92 -2.13
C LYS A 323 -11.18 -24.04 -1.09
N ASN A 324 -11.18 -23.71 0.20
CA ASN A 324 -11.25 -24.70 1.29
C ASN A 324 -12.70 -24.93 1.77
N ASP A 325 -13.53 -23.89 1.81
CA ASP A 325 -14.97 -23.94 2.12
C ASP A 325 -15.70 -22.91 1.26
N PRO A 326 -16.50 -23.34 0.25
CA PRO A 326 -17.24 -22.44 -0.63
C PRO A 326 -18.22 -21.49 0.09
N SER A 327 -18.59 -21.78 1.33
CA SER A 327 -19.46 -20.93 2.15
C SER A 327 -18.68 -19.86 2.95
N ASN A 328 -17.35 -19.94 2.97
CA ASN A 328 -16.49 -19.08 3.82
C ASN A 328 -16.10 -17.79 3.09
N HIS A 329 -17.04 -16.86 3.01
CA HIS A 329 -16.82 -15.53 2.44
C HIS A 329 -16.11 -14.61 3.43
N LEU A 330 -14.79 -14.44 3.28
CA LEU A 330 -13.95 -13.62 4.17
C LEU A 330 -13.77 -12.18 3.73
N MET A 331 -14.24 -11.78 2.55
CA MET A 331 -13.92 -10.49 1.94
C MET A 331 -14.11 -9.30 2.89
N ASN A 332 -15.27 -9.16 3.53
CA ASN A 332 -15.58 -8.03 4.41
C ASN A 332 -14.70 -8.01 5.67
N TYR A 333 -14.38 -9.17 6.24
CA TYR A 333 -13.51 -9.28 7.41
C TYR A 333 -12.05 -8.99 7.06
N ALA A 334 -11.59 -9.51 5.93
CA ALA A 334 -10.27 -9.27 5.39
C ALA A 334 -10.08 -7.79 5.03
N MET A 335 -11.10 -7.14 4.46
CA MET A 335 -11.08 -5.70 4.20
C MET A 335 -10.98 -4.88 5.48
N ALA A 336 -11.59 -5.30 6.58
CA ALA A 336 -11.49 -4.59 7.85
C ALA A 336 -10.04 -4.49 8.37
N SER A 337 -9.26 -5.56 8.29
CA SER A 337 -7.83 -5.55 8.62
C SER A 337 -6.99 -4.84 7.55
N ASN A 338 -7.32 -5.01 6.29
CA ASN A 338 -6.58 -4.49 5.15
C ASN A 338 -6.68 -2.95 5.04
N THR A 339 -7.87 -2.36 5.25
CA THR A 339 -8.07 -0.91 5.16
C THR A 339 -7.41 -0.13 6.29
N VAL A 340 -7.23 -0.76 7.44
CA VAL A 340 -6.57 -0.14 8.60
C VAL A 340 -5.08 0.11 8.35
N SER A 341 -4.45 -0.71 7.53
CA SER A 341 -3.01 -0.57 7.27
C SER A 341 -2.62 0.81 6.73
N TYR A 342 -3.49 1.48 5.97
CA TYR A 342 -3.25 2.85 5.53
C TYR A 342 -3.18 3.88 6.66
N THR A 343 -3.86 3.65 7.78
CA THR A 343 -3.87 4.58 8.91
C THR A 343 -2.73 4.34 9.90
N HIS A 344 -1.98 3.24 9.72
CA HIS A 344 -0.85 2.86 10.56
C HIS A 344 0.52 3.10 9.89
N LEU A 345 0.55 3.40 8.61
CA LEU A 345 1.74 3.82 7.86
C LEU A 345 1.97 5.32 8.02
#